data_2918fc2553ae2a73c530140cc04c78b1
#
_entry.id   2918fc2553ae2a73c530140cc04c78b1
#
_cell.length_a   1.000
_cell.length_b   1.000
_cell.length_c   1.000
_cell.angle_alpha   90.00
_cell.angle_beta   90.00
_cell.angle_gamma   90.00
#
_symmetry.space_group_name_H-M   'P 1'
#
loop_
_entity.id
_entity.type
_entity.pdbx_description
1 polymer ?
#
loop_
_entity_poly.entity_id
_entity_poly.type
_entity_poly.pdbx_seq_one_letter_code
_entity_poly.pdbx_strand_id
1 'polypeptide(L)'
;MTPLTAIEARVLGTLMEKARTVPDSYPLSLNTLVAGCNQRSSRDPAMNVSEAEAQEALDSLKRRSLVMETSGSRVPRWEHNFQRAMGVPEQSAVLLGLLMLRGPQTAGELRIHAERWYRFADISSVEGFLEEMRDRSEEKGGPLVVQLPRGSGARETRWAHLLCGPVDVAAEAAPAAGAS
;
A
#
# COMPACT_ATOMS: atom_id res chain seq x y z
N MET A 1 -6.70 14.83 1.86
CA MET A 1 -7.29 13.54 2.27
C MET A 1 -6.97 13.26 3.73
N THR A 2 -7.96 12.78 4.46
CA THR A 2 -7.71 12.35 5.85
C THR A 2 -6.75 11.16 5.86
N PRO A 3 -5.69 11.20 6.69
CA PRO A 3 -4.76 10.10 6.74
C PRO A 3 -5.41 8.76 7.12
N LEU A 4 -4.93 7.69 6.53
CA LEU A 4 -5.33 6.34 6.90
C LEU A 4 -4.67 5.97 8.22
N THR A 5 -5.33 5.12 9.01
CA THR A 5 -4.67 4.49 10.15
C THR A 5 -3.78 3.36 9.62
N ALA A 6 -2.88 2.88 10.46
CA ALA A 6 -2.02 1.75 10.10
C ALA A 6 -2.84 0.50 9.74
N ILE A 7 -3.91 0.24 10.47
CA ILE A 7 -4.78 -0.91 10.20
C ILE A 7 -5.54 -0.69 8.89
N GLU A 8 -6.05 0.51 8.64
CA GLU A 8 -6.71 0.81 7.37
C GLU A 8 -5.78 0.60 6.18
N ALA A 9 -4.53 1.05 6.29
CA ALA A 9 -3.55 0.86 5.24
C ALA A 9 -3.24 -0.64 5.02
N ARG A 10 -3.15 -1.41 6.10
CA ARG A 10 -2.92 -2.85 6.01
C ARG A 10 -4.10 -3.56 5.34
N VAL A 11 -5.32 -3.21 5.72
CA VAL A 11 -6.54 -3.77 5.14
C VAL A 11 -6.61 -3.45 3.64
N LEU A 12 -6.43 -2.18 3.31
CA LEU A 12 -6.50 -1.73 1.91
C LEU A 12 -5.41 -2.37 1.05
N GLY A 13 -4.19 -2.36 1.54
CA GLY A 13 -3.06 -2.99 0.83
C GLY A 13 -3.26 -4.49 0.62
N THR A 14 -3.83 -5.17 1.61
CA THR A 14 -4.12 -6.61 1.52
C THR A 14 -5.16 -6.89 0.43
N LEU A 15 -6.24 -6.09 0.37
CA LEU A 15 -7.23 -6.23 -0.69
C LEU A 15 -6.61 -6.00 -2.06
N MET A 16 -5.75 -4.99 -2.18
CA MET A 16 -5.07 -4.70 -3.44
C MET A 16 -4.15 -5.83 -3.87
N GLU A 17 -3.41 -6.42 -2.93
CA GLU A 17 -2.56 -7.56 -3.20
C GLU A 17 -3.37 -8.77 -3.68
N LYS A 18 -4.40 -9.11 -2.93
CA LYS A 18 -5.17 -10.34 -3.21
C LYS A 18 -5.96 -10.24 -4.51
N ALA A 19 -6.38 -9.04 -4.90
CA ALA A 19 -7.01 -8.83 -6.20
C ALA A 19 -6.10 -9.24 -7.35
N ARG A 20 -4.80 -9.10 -7.18
CA ARG A 20 -3.80 -9.39 -8.21
C ARG A 20 -3.21 -10.78 -8.10
N THR A 21 -2.99 -11.27 -6.88
CA THR A 21 -2.25 -12.50 -6.66
C THR A 21 -3.14 -13.73 -6.48
N VAL A 22 -4.37 -13.56 -6.02
CA VAL A 22 -5.32 -14.66 -5.84
C VAL A 22 -6.72 -14.28 -6.34
N PRO A 23 -6.86 -13.94 -7.62
CA PRO A 23 -8.13 -13.44 -8.16
C PRO A 23 -9.30 -14.40 -7.99
N ASP A 24 -9.06 -15.69 -7.91
CA ASP A 24 -10.12 -16.68 -7.74
C ASP A 24 -10.77 -16.63 -6.36
N SER A 25 -10.06 -16.11 -5.37
CA SER A 25 -10.56 -15.96 -4.00
C SER A 25 -11.09 -14.56 -3.69
N TYR A 26 -10.89 -13.64 -4.61
CA TYR A 26 -11.26 -12.25 -4.47
C TYR A 26 -12.61 -11.97 -5.13
N PRO A 27 -13.54 -11.20 -4.54
CA PRO A 27 -13.45 -10.40 -3.30
C PRO A 27 -13.33 -11.26 -2.03
N LEU A 28 -12.77 -10.68 -0.97
CA LEU A 28 -12.43 -11.42 0.24
C LEU A 28 -13.51 -11.34 1.32
N SER A 29 -13.76 -12.47 1.98
CA SER A 29 -14.53 -12.47 3.23
C SER A 29 -13.68 -11.82 4.33
N LEU A 30 -14.33 -11.41 5.42
CA LEU A 30 -13.62 -10.83 6.56
C LEU A 30 -12.54 -11.77 7.09
N ASN A 31 -12.88 -13.05 7.22
CA ASN A 31 -11.97 -14.06 7.73
C ASN A 31 -10.69 -14.17 6.89
N THR A 32 -10.85 -14.26 5.58
CA THR A 32 -9.72 -14.35 4.65
C THR A 32 -8.90 -13.06 4.66
N LEU A 33 -9.57 -11.93 4.75
CA LEU A 33 -8.91 -10.62 4.83
C LEU A 33 -8.03 -10.53 6.08
N VAL A 34 -8.55 -10.91 7.24
CA VAL A 34 -7.79 -10.89 8.50
C VAL A 34 -6.54 -11.77 8.40
N ALA A 35 -6.70 -12.97 7.85
CA ALA A 35 -5.56 -13.85 7.63
C ALA A 35 -4.50 -13.20 6.73
N GLY A 36 -4.94 -12.51 5.68
CA GLY A 36 -4.04 -11.79 4.78
C GLY A 36 -3.34 -10.61 5.44
N CYS A 37 -4.04 -9.87 6.30
CA CYS A 37 -3.46 -8.77 7.06
C CYS A 37 -2.36 -9.24 8.00
N ASN A 38 -2.53 -10.42 8.58
CA ASN A 38 -1.66 -10.95 9.63
C ASN A 38 -0.62 -11.94 9.14
N GLN A 39 -0.53 -12.17 7.82
CA GLN A 39 0.48 -13.09 7.31
C GLN A 39 1.88 -12.57 7.65
N ARG A 40 2.82 -13.51 7.80
CA ARG A 40 4.17 -13.18 8.23
C ARG A 40 5.07 -12.71 7.09
N SER A 41 4.80 -13.19 5.89
CA SER A 41 5.58 -12.81 4.71
C SER A 41 4.99 -11.59 4.01
N SER A 42 5.84 -10.83 3.35
CA SER A 42 5.43 -9.68 2.52
C SER A 42 4.69 -8.59 3.31
N ARG A 43 5.01 -8.48 4.59
CA ARG A 43 4.43 -7.48 5.51
C ARG A 43 5.52 -6.88 6.38
N ASP A 44 5.45 -5.58 6.59
CA ASP A 44 6.30 -4.88 7.53
C ASP A 44 5.56 -3.62 8.01
N PRO A 45 5.31 -3.48 9.31
CA PRO A 45 5.61 -4.44 10.38
C PRO A 45 4.63 -5.61 10.40
N ALA A 46 4.97 -6.68 11.11
CA ALA A 46 4.02 -7.75 11.37
C ALA A 46 2.88 -7.19 12.22
N MET A 47 1.66 -7.61 11.92
CA MET A 47 0.47 -7.17 12.66
C MET A 47 -0.32 -8.36 13.17
N ASN A 48 -1.18 -8.08 14.14
CA ASN A 48 -2.11 -9.06 14.69
C ASN A 48 -3.48 -8.41 14.78
N VAL A 49 -4.06 -8.14 13.61
CA VAL A 49 -5.34 -7.45 13.46
C VAL A 49 -6.46 -8.41 13.86
N SER A 50 -7.38 -7.95 14.71
CA SER A 50 -8.57 -8.73 15.07
C SER A 50 -9.67 -8.56 14.02
N GLU A 51 -10.66 -9.46 14.05
CA GLU A 51 -11.82 -9.31 13.15
C GLU A 51 -12.54 -8.01 13.39
N ALA A 52 -12.69 -7.61 14.66
CA ALA A 52 -13.37 -6.36 15.01
C ALA A 52 -12.59 -5.14 14.46
N GLU A 53 -11.28 -5.15 14.59
CA GLU A 53 -10.43 -4.07 14.06
C GLU A 53 -10.49 -4.00 12.54
N ALA A 54 -10.48 -5.16 11.87
CA ALA A 54 -10.58 -5.21 10.42
C ALA A 54 -11.94 -4.72 9.94
N GLN A 55 -13.02 -5.12 10.63
CA GLN A 55 -14.38 -4.68 10.28
C GLN A 55 -14.52 -3.17 10.44
N GLU A 56 -13.98 -2.62 11.53
CA GLU A 56 -13.99 -1.17 11.76
C GLU A 56 -13.24 -0.44 10.66
N ALA A 57 -12.09 -0.97 10.26
CA ALA A 57 -11.30 -0.40 9.17
C ALA A 57 -12.07 -0.45 7.85
N LEU A 58 -12.73 -1.57 7.56
CA LEU A 58 -13.54 -1.72 6.34
C LEU A 58 -14.69 -0.71 6.33
N ASP A 59 -15.37 -0.54 7.45
CA ASP A 59 -16.48 0.41 7.55
C ASP A 59 -16.00 1.85 7.27
N SER A 60 -14.85 2.21 7.84
CA SER A 60 -14.23 3.52 7.60
C SER A 60 -13.84 3.70 6.15
N LEU A 61 -13.18 2.71 5.56
CA LEU A 61 -12.75 2.75 4.16
C LEU A 61 -13.93 2.79 3.19
N LYS A 62 -15.03 2.10 3.55
CA LYS A 62 -16.26 2.12 2.75
C LYS A 62 -16.87 3.52 2.71
N ARG A 63 -16.90 4.21 3.85
CA ARG A 63 -17.41 5.59 3.91
C ARG A 63 -16.59 6.53 3.02
N ARG A 64 -15.33 6.18 2.76
CA ARG A 64 -14.42 6.97 1.91
C ARG A 64 -14.39 6.46 0.46
N SER A 65 -15.22 5.51 0.13
CA SER A 65 -15.31 4.89 -1.21
C SER A 65 -14.00 4.21 -1.65
N LEU A 66 -13.15 3.85 -0.70
CA LEU A 66 -11.90 3.14 -0.97
C LEU A 66 -12.10 1.63 -1.05
N VAL A 67 -13.15 1.12 -0.40
CA VAL A 67 -13.55 -0.28 -0.51
C VAL A 67 -15.06 -0.37 -0.71
N MET A 68 -15.49 -1.49 -1.23
CA MET A 68 -16.91 -1.76 -1.48
C MET A 68 -17.26 -3.15 -0.97
N GLU A 69 -18.42 -3.25 -0.36
CA GLU A 69 -18.98 -4.52 0.06
C GLU A 69 -19.77 -5.10 -1.11
N THR A 70 -19.52 -6.35 -1.45
CA THR A 70 -20.25 -7.00 -2.55
C THR A 70 -21.51 -7.68 -2.02
N SER A 71 -22.56 -7.68 -2.83
CA SER A 71 -23.82 -8.34 -2.51
C SER A 71 -23.96 -9.66 -3.27
N GLY A 72 -24.93 -10.48 -2.88
CA GLY A 72 -25.24 -11.71 -3.58
C GLY A 72 -24.52 -12.95 -3.05
N SER A 73 -23.75 -12.80 -1.98
CA SER A 73 -23.08 -13.91 -1.32
C SER A 73 -23.68 -14.13 0.08
N ARG A 74 -23.56 -15.34 0.59
CA ARG A 74 -24.02 -15.68 1.96
C ARG A 74 -23.27 -14.88 3.02
N VAL A 75 -21.98 -14.62 2.73
CA VAL A 75 -21.09 -13.89 3.62
C VAL A 75 -20.69 -12.62 2.90
N PRO A 76 -20.70 -11.47 3.58
CA PRO A 76 -20.20 -10.24 2.97
C PRO A 76 -18.79 -10.42 2.48
N ARG A 77 -18.50 -9.92 1.30
CA ARG A 77 -17.17 -9.92 0.73
C ARG A 77 -16.78 -8.50 0.37
N TRP A 78 -15.48 -8.26 0.32
CA TRP A 78 -14.95 -6.92 0.19
C TRP A 78 -13.97 -6.83 -0.95
N GLU A 79 -14.03 -5.72 -1.68
CA GLU A 79 -13.10 -5.39 -2.75
C GLU A 79 -12.65 -3.94 -2.61
N HIS A 80 -11.47 -3.62 -3.14
CA HIS A 80 -11.00 -2.24 -3.12
C HIS A 80 -11.49 -1.48 -4.36
N ASN A 81 -11.51 -0.17 -4.24
CA ASN A 81 -11.84 0.76 -5.31
C ASN A 81 -10.74 1.82 -5.42
N PHE A 82 -9.50 1.40 -5.17
CA PHE A 82 -8.37 2.30 -4.93
C PHE A 82 -8.05 3.20 -6.12
N GLN A 83 -7.90 2.61 -7.30
CA GLN A 83 -7.51 3.37 -8.49
C GLN A 83 -8.51 4.48 -8.79
N ARG A 84 -9.78 4.14 -8.75
CA ARG A 84 -10.85 5.07 -9.04
C ARG A 84 -10.95 6.17 -7.99
N ALA A 85 -10.92 5.77 -6.72
CA ALA A 85 -11.03 6.70 -5.60
C ALA A 85 -9.84 7.68 -5.56
N MET A 86 -8.64 7.20 -5.86
CA MET A 86 -7.44 8.02 -5.80
C MET A 86 -7.12 8.70 -7.14
N GLY A 87 -7.74 8.27 -8.22
CA GLY A 87 -7.47 8.85 -9.54
C GLY A 87 -6.07 8.56 -10.04
N VAL A 88 -5.57 7.36 -9.79
CA VAL A 88 -4.21 6.98 -10.21
C VAL A 88 -4.25 5.79 -11.17
N PRO A 89 -3.25 5.66 -12.04
CA PRO A 89 -3.18 4.51 -12.93
C PRO A 89 -2.82 3.23 -12.16
N GLU A 90 -3.03 2.11 -12.80
CA GLU A 90 -2.77 0.77 -12.24
C GLU A 90 -1.36 0.65 -11.67
N GLN A 91 -0.36 1.10 -12.41
CA GLN A 91 1.04 0.99 -12.00
C GLN A 91 1.30 1.73 -10.69
N SER A 92 0.76 2.93 -10.56
CA SER A 92 0.88 3.73 -9.34
C SER A 92 0.16 3.07 -8.18
N ALA A 93 -1.01 2.49 -8.41
CA ALA A 93 -1.76 1.78 -7.39
C ALA A 93 -0.96 0.59 -6.86
N VAL A 94 -0.33 -0.17 -7.76
CA VAL A 94 0.52 -1.31 -7.38
C VAL A 94 1.65 -0.85 -6.46
N LEU A 95 2.34 0.21 -6.82
CA LEU A 95 3.44 0.73 -6.02
C LEU A 95 2.97 1.20 -4.64
N LEU A 96 1.85 1.90 -4.58
CA LEU A 96 1.28 2.35 -3.31
C LEU A 96 0.87 1.18 -2.42
N GLY A 97 0.27 0.15 -3.00
CA GLY A 97 -0.10 -1.06 -2.27
C GLY A 97 1.10 -1.74 -1.64
N LEU A 98 2.19 -1.87 -2.40
CA LEU A 98 3.42 -2.46 -1.90
C LEU A 98 4.06 -1.63 -0.80
N LEU A 99 4.03 -0.31 -0.94
CA LEU A 99 4.56 0.59 0.10
C LEU A 99 3.73 0.51 1.37
N MET A 100 2.40 0.38 1.25
CA MET A 100 1.54 0.22 2.42
C MET A 100 1.78 -1.09 3.15
N LEU A 101 2.08 -2.16 2.42
CA LEU A 101 2.26 -3.48 3.03
C LEU A 101 3.66 -3.71 3.58
N ARG A 102 4.68 -3.20 2.93
CA ARG A 102 6.08 -3.51 3.26
C ARG A 102 6.88 -2.33 3.81
N GLY A 103 6.31 -1.13 3.82
CA GLY A 103 7.04 0.06 4.26
C GLY A 103 7.96 0.61 3.18
N PRO A 104 8.88 1.53 3.56
CA PRO A 104 9.76 2.17 2.59
C PRO A 104 10.65 1.19 1.83
N GLN A 105 10.78 1.42 0.53
CA GLN A 105 11.52 0.54 -0.38
C GLN A 105 12.20 1.36 -1.47
N THR A 106 13.28 0.82 -2.02
CA THR A 106 13.92 1.39 -3.21
C THR A 106 13.10 1.01 -4.45
N ALA A 107 13.33 1.71 -5.55
CA ALA A 107 12.66 1.38 -6.82
C ALA A 107 12.98 -0.04 -7.27
N GLY A 108 14.22 -0.50 -7.07
CA GLY A 108 14.61 -1.85 -7.41
C GLY A 108 13.87 -2.91 -6.58
N GLU A 109 13.72 -2.66 -5.29
CA GLU A 109 12.97 -3.54 -4.39
C GLU A 109 11.50 -3.59 -4.80
N LEU A 110 10.92 -2.43 -5.09
CA LEU A 110 9.51 -2.36 -5.53
C LEU A 110 9.29 -3.16 -6.81
N ARG A 111 10.22 -3.07 -7.76
CA ARG A 111 10.10 -3.83 -9.01
C ARG A 111 10.05 -5.33 -8.75
N ILE A 112 10.91 -5.81 -7.87
CA ILE A 112 10.97 -7.24 -7.52
C ILE A 112 9.68 -7.66 -6.80
N HIS A 113 9.25 -6.88 -5.81
CA HIS A 113 8.06 -7.19 -5.02
C HIS A 113 6.77 -7.10 -5.83
N ALA A 114 6.78 -6.30 -6.91
CA ALA A 114 5.62 -6.13 -7.77
C ALA A 114 5.40 -7.27 -8.76
N GLU A 115 6.37 -8.17 -8.94
CA GLU A 115 6.37 -9.13 -10.04
C GLU A 115 5.04 -9.90 -10.21
N ARG A 116 4.41 -10.30 -9.14
CA ARG A 116 3.13 -11.02 -9.19
C ARG A 116 1.90 -10.11 -9.29
N TRP A 117 2.09 -8.79 -9.12
CA TRP A 117 1.00 -7.83 -9.22
C TRP A 117 0.97 -7.17 -10.60
N TYR A 118 2.12 -6.73 -11.06
CA TYR A 118 2.29 -6.04 -12.32
C TYR A 118 3.77 -6.10 -12.71
N ARG A 119 4.06 -6.55 -13.91
CA ARG A 119 5.45 -6.66 -14.35
C ARG A 119 5.92 -5.36 -14.99
N PHE A 120 6.74 -4.62 -14.25
CA PHE A 120 7.37 -3.41 -14.78
C PHE A 120 8.52 -3.79 -15.72
N ALA A 121 8.65 -3.05 -16.80
CA ALA A 121 9.68 -3.33 -17.82
C ALA A 121 11.09 -3.20 -17.25
N ASP A 122 11.33 -2.18 -16.46
CA ASP A 122 12.63 -1.90 -15.86
C ASP A 122 12.49 -0.99 -14.65
N ILE A 123 13.62 -0.70 -13.98
CA ILE A 123 13.63 0.17 -12.81
C ILE A 123 13.24 1.60 -13.17
N SER A 124 13.65 2.08 -14.37
CA SER A 124 13.30 3.42 -14.83
C SER A 124 11.80 3.63 -14.91
N SER A 125 11.07 2.60 -15.31
CA SER A 125 9.60 2.64 -15.36
C SER A 125 9.02 2.84 -13.96
N VAL A 126 9.53 2.12 -12.98
CA VAL A 126 9.09 2.26 -11.58
C VAL A 126 9.40 3.67 -11.09
N GLU A 127 10.61 4.15 -11.32
CA GLU A 127 11.02 5.50 -10.92
C GLU A 127 10.14 6.57 -11.54
N GLY A 128 9.77 6.40 -12.80
CA GLY A 128 8.89 7.35 -13.49
C GLY A 128 7.55 7.51 -12.80
N PHE A 129 6.91 6.41 -12.41
CA PHE A 129 5.63 6.46 -11.69
C PHE A 129 5.79 7.03 -10.29
N LEU A 130 6.89 6.71 -9.61
CA LEU A 130 7.16 7.27 -8.27
C LEU A 130 7.36 8.78 -8.33
N GLU A 131 8.14 9.25 -9.30
CA GLU A 131 8.39 10.69 -9.48
C GLU A 131 7.09 11.44 -9.81
N GLU A 132 6.26 10.85 -10.63
CA GLU A 132 4.96 11.42 -10.95
C GLU A 132 4.08 11.58 -9.72
N MET A 133 4.08 10.58 -8.84
CA MET A 133 3.33 10.65 -7.59
C MET A 133 3.95 11.63 -6.58
N ARG A 134 5.27 11.75 -6.57
CA ARG A 134 5.98 12.73 -5.74
C ARG A 134 5.64 14.15 -6.16
N ASP A 135 5.56 14.38 -7.46
CA ASP A 135 5.38 15.72 -8.03
C ASP A 135 3.91 16.05 -8.34
N ARG A 136 2.99 15.23 -7.86
CA ARG A 136 1.56 15.39 -8.10
C ARG A 136 1.08 16.74 -7.57
N SER A 137 0.29 17.44 -8.39
CA SER A 137 -0.18 18.78 -8.07
C SER A 137 -1.18 18.81 -6.92
N GLU A 138 -1.26 19.94 -6.24
CA GLU A 138 -2.24 20.14 -5.17
C GLU A 138 -3.67 20.07 -5.69
N GLU A 139 -3.91 20.47 -6.94
CA GLU A 139 -5.21 20.36 -7.58
C GLU A 139 -5.70 18.92 -7.63
N LYS A 140 -4.78 17.97 -7.80
CA LYS A 140 -5.09 16.55 -7.85
C LYS A 140 -5.08 15.90 -6.46
N GLY A 141 -4.77 16.67 -5.43
CA GLY A 141 -4.74 16.18 -4.06
C GLY A 141 -3.34 16.15 -3.43
N GLY A 142 -2.32 16.57 -4.17
CA GLY A 142 -0.95 16.65 -3.66
C GLY A 142 -0.17 15.34 -3.76
N PRO A 143 1.09 15.37 -3.32
CA PRO A 143 1.97 14.20 -3.40
C PRO A 143 1.43 12.97 -2.65
N LEU A 144 1.64 11.80 -3.22
CA LEU A 144 1.25 10.52 -2.63
C LEU A 144 2.44 9.73 -2.09
N VAL A 145 3.65 10.10 -2.50
CA VAL A 145 4.88 9.47 -2.02
C VAL A 145 5.93 10.55 -1.77
N VAL A 146 6.92 10.19 -0.98
CA VAL A 146 8.09 11.02 -0.71
C VAL A 146 9.34 10.18 -0.93
N GLN A 147 10.35 10.81 -1.49
CA GLN A 147 11.66 10.19 -1.65
C GLN A 147 12.46 10.50 -0.39
N LEU A 148 12.91 9.46 0.29
CA LEU A 148 13.67 9.63 1.52
C LEU A 148 15.12 9.95 1.18
N PRO A 149 15.83 10.70 2.04
CA PRO A 149 17.25 10.94 1.82
C PRO A 149 18.01 9.64 1.77
N ARG A 150 19.05 9.61 0.91
CA ARG A 150 19.91 8.44 0.80
C ARG A 150 20.64 8.22 2.13
N GLY A 151 20.50 7.03 2.68
CA GLY A 151 21.20 6.69 3.91
C GLY A 151 22.70 6.54 3.67
N SER A 152 23.48 6.64 4.74
CA SER A 152 24.92 6.48 4.68
C SER A 152 25.26 5.10 4.10
N GLY A 153 26.05 5.08 3.01
CA GLY A 153 26.44 3.85 2.35
C GLY A 153 25.43 3.26 1.40
N ALA A 154 24.23 3.83 1.32
CA ALA A 154 23.21 3.35 0.41
C ALA A 154 23.42 3.90 -1.00
N ARG A 155 23.21 3.06 -2.00
CA ARG A 155 23.32 3.45 -3.41
C ARG A 155 22.06 4.08 -3.94
N GLU A 156 20.91 3.66 -3.40
CA GLU A 156 19.61 4.10 -3.86
C GLU A 156 18.82 4.71 -2.73
N THR A 157 17.91 5.62 -3.10
CA THR A 157 16.98 6.21 -2.14
C THR A 157 15.77 5.30 -1.99
N ARG A 158 15.17 5.32 -0.81
CA ARG A 158 13.91 4.63 -0.54
C ARG A 158 12.77 5.60 -0.74
N TRP A 159 11.62 5.03 -1.02
CA TRP A 159 10.38 5.78 -1.19
C TRP A 159 9.39 5.34 -0.12
N ALA A 160 8.58 6.28 0.36
CA ALA A 160 7.52 6.00 1.34
C ALA A 160 6.22 6.61 0.84
N HIS A 161 5.09 5.97 1.16
CA HIS A 161 3.80 6.56 0.84
C HIS A 161 3.40 7.61 1.88
N LEU A 162 2.51 8.51 1.50
CA LEU A 162 2.01 9.57 2.36
C LEU A 162 0.55 9.35 2.77
N LEU A 163 0.00 8.17 2.55
CA LEU A 163 -1.42 7.90 2.79
C LEU A 163 -1.79 7.87 4.27
N CYS A 164 -0.81 7.61 5.14
CA CYS A 164 -1.00 7.66 6.58
C CYS A 164 -0.59 9.01 7.18
N GLY A 165 -0.40 10.01 6.33
CA GLY A 165 0.03 11.35 6.74
C GLY A 165 1.49 11.60 6.42
N PRO A 166 2.00 12.77 6.82
CA PRO A 166 3.40 13.11 6.59
C PRO A 166 4.35 12.11 7.21
N VAL A 167 5.47 11.87 6.53
CA VAL A 167 6.52 10.98 7.02
C VAL A 167 7.61 11.84 7.64
N ASP A 168 8.13 11.40 8.79
CA ASP A 168 9.30 12.04 9.40
C ASP A 168 10.52 11.62 8.59
N VAL A 169 10.86 12.42 7.60
CA VAL A 169 11.96 12.14 6.67
C VAL A 169 13.28 11.98 7.42
N ALA A 170 13.50 12.76 8.47
CA ALA A 170 14.73 12.68 9.25
C ALA A 170 14.84 11.35 10.01
N ALA A 171 13.73 10.90 10.61
CA ALA A 171 13.71 9.62 11.33
C ALA A 171 13.87 8.45 10.38
N GLU A 172 13.22 8.51 9.22
CA GLU A 172 13.31 7.44 8.21
C GLU A 172 14.69 7.39 7.55
N ALA A 173 15.37 8.53 7.47
CA ALA A 173 16.72 8.59 6.92
C ALA A 173 17.78 8.12 7.90
N ALA A 174 17.47 8.06 9.19
CA ALA A 174 18.42 7.60 10.19
C ALA A 174 18.80 6.16 9.83
N PRO A 175 20.11 5.85 9.78
CA PRO A 175 20.53 4.47 9.54
C PRO A 175 19.86 3.63 10.60
N ALA A 176 19.20 2.57 10.17
CA ALA A 176 18.59 1.65 11.11
C ALA A 176 19.67 1.30 12.13
N ALA A 177 19.47 1.74 13.36
CA ALA A 177 20.44 1.49 14.41
C ALA A 177 20.68 -0.02 14.60
N GLY A 178 19.77 -0.82 14.10
CA GLY A 178 19.91 -2.26 14.13
C GLY A 178 20.64 -2.85 12.95
N ALA A 179 21.05 -2.03 11.98
CA ALA A 179 21.78 -2.52 10.82
C ALA A 179 23.26 -2.74 11.10
N SER A 180 23.66 -2.52 12.30
CA SER A 180 25.03 -2.78 12.75
C SER A 180 25.19 -4.26 13.13
#